data_9584cd69e968deda79d363565f59e439
#
_entry.id   9584cd69e968deda79d363565f59e439
#
_cell.length_a   1.000
_cell.length_b   1.000
_cell.length_c   1.000
_cell.angle_alpha   90.00
_cell.angle_beta   90.00
_cell.angle_gamma   90.00
#
_symmetry.space_group_name_H-M   'P 1'
#
loop_
_entity.id
_entity.type
_entity.pdbx_description
1 polymer ?
#
loop_
_entity_poly.entity_id
_entity_poly.type
_entity_poly.pdbx_seq_one_letter_code
_entity_poly.pdbx_strand_id
1 'polypeptide(L)'
;MKAVVVGAGVFGASTARALALRGWDVTLLEQYTPGTVRSASGGDTRLLRAAHGNVDWYAQLAMRAREQWIALQEETGAHIWEPVGVAWFAQRSDGFEAASRDALERLGIRHEWLRPDDARGLFPALHTDDLEAVLFEPDAGVLHARRATQALVEDAERRGVTLDATRATPRNAPEADVVVWACGAWLPTLFPEQVELTLSRRDVFFFGGDGAWRGTPGFCDYDAMFYGHGEVA
;
A
#
# COMPACT_ATOMS: atom_id res chain seq x y z
N MET A 1 -2.10 7.31 -29.24
CA MET A 1 -3.00 6.24 -28.81
C MET A 1 -3.88 6.75 -27.70
N LYS A 2 -5.14 6.33 -27.68
CA LYS A 2 -6.13 6.74 -26.67
C LYS A 2 -6.35 5.58 -25.69
N ALA A 3 -6.31 5.90 -24.40
CA ALA A 3 -6.62 4.92 -23.35
C ALA A 3 -7.73 5.45 -22.43
N VAL A 4 -8.59 4.55 -21.98
CA VAL A 4 -9.54 4.82 -20.90
C VAL A 4 -9.22 3.89 -19.74
N VAL A 5 -9.03 4.48 -18.55
CA VAL A 5 -8.84 3.73 -17.30
C VAL A 5 -10.06 3.92 -16.44
N VAL A 6 -10.67 2.81 -16.01
CA VAL A 6 -11.90 2.82 -15.20
C VAL A 6 -11.57 2.48 -13.75
N GLY A 7 -11.80 3.43 -12.86
CA GLY A 7 -11.50 3.35 -11.42
C GLY A 7 -10.25 4.13 -11.03
N ALA A 8 -10.39 5.16 -10.18
CA ALA A 8 -9.31 5.99 -9.66
C ALA A 8 -8.83 5.53 -8.26
N GLY A 9 -8.79 4.22 -8.03
CA GLY A 9 -8.00 3.62 -6.97
C GLY A 9 -6.51 3.63 -7.31
N VAL A 10 -5.64 3.15 -6.42
CA VAL A 10 -4.18 3.16 -6.60
C VAL A 10 -3.74 2.54 -7.92
N PHE A 11 -4.35 1.42 -8.34
CA PHE A 11 -4.01 0.77 -9.61
C PHE A 11 -4.39 1.60 -10.82
N GLY A 12 -5.61 2.16 -10.84
CA GLY A 12 -6.05 2.97 -11.98
C GLY A 12 -5.33 4.30 -12.07
N ALA A 13 -5.14 4.99 -10.94
CA ALA A 13 -4.39 6.24 -10.89
C ALA A 13 -2.93 6.04 -11.34
N SER A 14 -2.26 4.99 -10.86
CA SER A 14 -0.89 4.66 -11.28
C SER A 14 -0.82 4.31 -12.77
N THR A 15 -1.81 3.57 -13.30
CA THR A 15 -1.88 3.20 -14.71
C THR A 15 -2.09 4.42 -15.58
N ALA A 16 -3.05 5.29 -15.22
CA ALA A 16 -3.33 6.51 -15.98
C ALA A 16 -2.10 7.43 -16.05
N ARG A 17 -1.44 7.65 -14.88
CA ARG A 17 -0.18 8.39 -14.81
C ARG A 17 0.91 7.77 -15.70
N ALA A 18 1.09 6.45 -15.62
CA ALA A 18 2.13 5.75 -16.36
C ALA A 18 1.90 5.79 -17.90
N LEU A 19 0.65 5.77 -18.34
CA LEU A 19 0.28 5.90 -19.75
C LEU A 19 0.51 7.35 -20.24
N ALA A 20 0.12 8.35 -19.46
CA ALA A 20 0.37 9.75 -19.77
C ALA A 20 1.87 10.05 -19.90
N LEU A 21 2.71 9.53 -19.00
CA LEU A 21 4.17 9.61 -19.10
C LEU A 21 4.75 8.99 -20.38
N ARG A 22 3.99 8.08 -21.03
CA ARG A 22 4.35 7.47 -22.33
C ARG A 22 3.72 8.16 -23.53
N GLY A 23 3.09 9.31 -23.32
CA GLY A 23 2.50 10.13 -24.39
C GLY A 23 1.14 9.63 -24.90
N TRP A 24 0.41 8.84 -24.10
CA TRP A 24 -0.95 8.43 -24.43
C TRP A 24 -1.93 9.56 -24.08
N ASP A 25 -2.99 9.67 -24.87
CA ASP A 25 -4.18 10.44 -24.54
C ASP A 25 -5.04 9.58 -23.57
N VAL A 26 -5.17 10.01 -22.32
CA VAL A 26 -5.75 9.20 -21.25
C VAL A 26 -6.95 9.87 -20.61
N THR A 27 -8.07 9.14 -20.54
CA THR A 27 -9.21 9.49 -19.70
C THR A 27 -9.30 8.52 -18.52
N LEU A 28 -9.36 9.05 -17.29
CA LEU A 28 -9.56 8.31 -16.05
C LEU A 28 -11.00 8.50 -15.59
N LEU A 29 -11.78 7.41 -15.53
CA LEU A 29 -13.17 7.44 -15.09
C LEU A 29 -13.29 7.00 -13.63
N GLU A 30 -13.96 7.79 -12.80
CA GLU A 30 -14.23 7.45 -11.40
C GLU A 30 -15.68 7.83 -11.04
N GLN A 31 -16.44 6.87 -10.51
CA GLN A 31 -17.83 7.12 -10.14
C GLN A 31 -18.02 7.89 -8.83
N TYR A 32 -16.98 8.03 -8.02
CA TYR A 32 -16.99 8.76 -6.75
C TYR A 32 -15.87 9.80 -6.72
N THR A 33 -14.87 9.59 -5.87
CA THR A 33 -13.67 10.43 -5.77
C THR A 33 -12.43 9.55 -5.71
N PRO A 34 -11.27 10.01 -6.19
CA PRO A 34 -10.01 9.29 -6.07
C PRO A 34 -9.72 8.91 -4.61
N GLY A 35 -9.38 7.65 -4.37
CA GLY A 35 -9.13 7.15 -3.02
C GLY A 35 -10.36 7.15 -2.11
N THR A 36 -11.57 7.04 -2.66
CA THR A 36 -12.82 6.96 -1.88
C THR A 36 -12.75 5.90 -0.79
N VAL A 37 -13.37 6.16 0.36
CA VAL A 37 -13.47 5.20 1.49
C VAL A 37 -14.19 3.90 1.12
N ARG A 38 -14.88 3.87 -0.02
CA ARG A 38 -15.56 2.67 -0.54
C ARG A 38 -14.61 1.73 -1.26
N SER A 39 -13.39 2.16 -1.57
CA SER A 39 -12.37 1.36 -2.29
C SER A 39 -11.32 0.80 -1.34
N ALA A 40 -10.60 -0.23 -1.79
CA ALA A 40 -9.44 -0.75 -1.06
C ALA A 40 -8.28 0.27 -0.94
N SER A 41 -8.25 1.30 -1.79
CA SER A 41 -7.32 2.44 -1.72
C SER A 41 -7.79 3.54 -0.77
N GLY A 42 -9.00 3.44 -0.22
CA GLY A 42 -9.54 4.31 0.82
C GLY A 42 -8.91 4.01 2.18
N GLY A 43 -9.29 4.80 3.18
CA GLY A 43 -8.67 4.76 4.50
C GLY A 43 -7.47 5.69 4.57
N ASP A 44 -6.93 5.87 5.77
CA ASP A 44 -5.93 6.90 5.98
C ASP A 44 -4.52 6.40 5.63
N THR A 45 -4.17 5.19 6.07
CA THR A 45 -2.80 4.69 5.98
C THR A 45 -2.70 3.24 5.48
N ARG A 46 -1.48 2.85 5.05
CA ARG A 46 -1.03 1.48 4.79
C ARG A 46 0.42 1.33 5.23
N LEU A 47 0.79 0.14 5.67
CA LEU A 47 2.19 -0.20 5.85
C LEU A 47 2.79 -0.60 4.50
N LEU A 48 3.92 0.01 4.15
CA LEU A 48 4.75 -0.38 3.01
C LEU A 48 6.02 -1.03 3.55
N ARG A 49 6.21 -2.30 3.22
CA ARG A 49 7.20 -3.19 3.78
C ARG A 49 7.68 -4.21 2.75
N ALA A 50 8.87 -4.76 2.92
CA ALA A 50 9.46 -5.75 2.02
C ALA A 50 9.27 -7.20 2.52
N ALA A 51 9.01 -7.41 3.81
CA ALA A 51 8.77 -8.75 4.37
C ALA A 51 7.46 -9.36 3.83
N HIS A 52 7.59 -10.45 3.07
CA HIS A 52 6.51 -11.18 2.43
C HIS A 52 6.72 -12.71 2.48
N GLY A 53 7.23 -13.23 3.61
CA GLY A 53 7.61 -14.63 3.72
C GLY A 53 8.73 -14.97 2.72
N ASN A 54 8.60 -16.10 2.05
CA ASN A 54 9.58 -16.58 1.05
C ASN A 54 9.27 -16.10 -0.38
N VAL A 55 8.47 -15.05 -0.57
CA VAL A 55 8.03 -14.58 -1.89
C VAL A 55 8.90 -13.40 -2.35
N ASP A 56 10.10 -13.71 -2.84
CA ASP A 56 11.14 -12.74 -3.21
C ASP A 56 10.65 -11.64 -4.17
N TRP A 57 9.84 -11.98 -5.16
CA TRP A 57 9.36 -11.00 -6.13
C TRP A 57 8.41 -9.95 -5.51
N TYR A 58 7.66 -10.30 -4.45
CA TYR A 58 6.88 -9.32 -3.70
C TYR A 58 7.76 -8.32 -2.96
N ALA A 59 8.82 -8.81 -2.31
CA ALA A 59 9.79 -7.96 -1.64
C ALA A 59 10.44 -6.96 -2.62
N GLN A 60 10.86 -7.45 -3.79
CA GLN A 60 11.44 -6.61 -4.85
C GLN A 60 10.44 -5.57 -5.38
N LEU A 61 9.17 -5.95 -5.58
CA LEU A 61 8.13 -5.00 -6.01
C LEU A 61 7.83 -3.95 -4.93
N ALA A 62 7.83 -4.32 -3.66
CA ALA A 62 7.62 -3.39 -2.56
C ALA A 62 8.75 -2.36 -2.48
N MET A 63 10.01 -2.77 -2.68
CA MET A 63 11.15 -1.86 -2.73
C MET A 63 11.03 -0.86 -3.90
N ARG A 64 10.69 -1.35 -5.10
CA ARG A 64 10.46 -0.49 -6.27
C ARG A 64 9.27 0.47 -6.06
N ALA A 65 8.19 -0.01 -5.43
CA ALA A 65 7.05 0.84 -5.10
C ALA A 65 7.44 1.95 -4.11
N ARG A 66 8.26 1.64 -3.09
CA ARG A 66 8.78 2.64 -2.15
C ARG A 66 9.53 3.76 -2.88
N GLU A 67 10.46 3.41 -3.76
CA GLU A 67 11.20 4.39 -4.56
C GLU A 67 10.27 5.30 -5.36
N GLN A 68 9.24 4.72 -5.98
CA GLN A 68 8.27 5.47 -6.76
C GLN A 68 7.38 6.39 -5.90
N TRP A 69 7.01 5.97 -4.68
CA TRP A 69 6.28 6.80 -3.74
C TRP A 69 7.11 7.98 -3.24
N ILE A 70 8.39 7.76 -2.93
CA ILE A 70 9.33 8.81 -2.54
C ILE A 70 9.49 9.81 -3.70
N ALA A 71 9.71 9.32 -4.92
CA ALA A 71 9.82 10.19 -6.10
C ALA A 71 8.54 11.00 -6.34
N LEU A 72 7.36 10.39 -6.20
CA LEU A 72 6.09 11.11 -6.32
C LEU A 72 5.95 12.20 -5.25
N GLN A 73 6.33 11.93 -4.01
CA GLN A 73 6.35 12.92 -2.93
C GLN A 73 7.25 14.10 -3.27
N GLU A 74 8.46 13.84 -3.76
CA GLU A 74 9.41 14.88 -4.18
C GLU A 74 8.89 15.71 -5.36
N GLU A 75 8.31 15.04 -6.38
CA GLU A 75 7.75 15.70 -7.56
C GLU A 75 6.52 16.57 -7.25
N THR A 76 5.71 16.16 -6.29
CA THR A 76 4.40 16.79 -6.02
C THR A 76 4.39 17.68 -4.79
N GLY A 77 5.35 17.51 -3.87
CA GLY A 77 5.33 18.13 -2.55
C GLY A 77 4.26 17.54 -1.60
N ALA A 78 3.54 16.51 -2.01
CA ALA A 78 2.54 15.87 -1.18
C ALA A 78 3.19 15.02 -0.09
N HIS A 79 2.82 15.22 1.16
CA HIS A 79 3.31 14.41 2.28
C HIS A 79 2.57 13.08 2.31
N ILE A 80 3.18 12.03 1.77
CA ILE A 80 2.54 10.72 1.57
C ILE A 80 3.31 9.55 2.17
N TRP A 81 4.59 9.74 2.53
CA TRP A 81 5.47 8.70 3.04
C TRP A 81 6.12 9.07 4.36
N GLU A 82 6.02 8.16 5.35
CA GLU A 82 6.62 8.27 6.68
C GLU A 82 7.58 7.10 6.92
N PRO A 83 8.89 7.34 6.93
CA PRO A 83 9.91 6.30 7.12
C PRO A 83 10.09 5.93 8.60
N VAL A 84 9.07 5.43 9.24
CA VAL A 84 9.09 5.06 10.67
C VAL A 84 9.61 3.65 10.94
N GLY A 85 9.88 2.87 9.90
CA GLY A 85 10.18 1.45 10.00
C GLY A 85 8.93 0.58 10.20
N VAL A 86 9.10 -0.75 10.10
CA VAL A 86 8.06 -1.74 10.42
C VAL A 86 8.69 -2.91 11.16
N ALA A 87 8.08 -3.32 12.26
CA ALA A 87 8.48 -4.45 13.06
C ALA A 87 7.45 -5.59 12.95
N TRP A 88 7.92 -6.82 12.86
CA TRP A 88 7.13 -8.03 12.81
C TRP A 88 7.37 -8.84 14.08
N PHE A 89 6.32 -9.15 14.78
CA PHE A 89 6.38 -9.88 16.04
C PHE A 89 6.36 -11.39 15.77
N ALA A 90 7.50 -12.04 15.97
CA ALA A 90 7.65 -13.48 15.80
C ALA A 90 7.42 -14.21 17.12
N GLN A 91 6.37 -15.00 17.20
CA GLN A 91 6.09 -15.90 18.33
C GLN A 91 6.83 -17.23 18.20
N ARG A 92 7.45 -17.49 17.05
CA ARG A 92 8.20 -18.70 16.72
C ARG A 92 9.43 -18.38 15.90
N SER A 93 10.48 -19.18 16.02
CA SER A 93 11.72 -19.02 15.28
C SER A 93 11.68 -19.50 13.83
N ASP A 94 10.61 -20.19 13.41
CA ASP A 94 10.44 -20.86 12.10
C ASP A 94 9.20 -20.43 11.31
N GLY A 95 8.59 -19.29 11.70
CA GLY A 95 7.36 -18.78 11.12
C GLY A 95 7.56 -17.93 9.86
N PHE A 96 6.53 -17.14 9.55
CA PHE A 96 6.51 -16.19 8.44
C PHE A 96 7.65 -15.17 8.54
N GLU A 97 7.97 -14.70 9.75
CA GLU A 97 9.00 -13.70 10.02
C GLU A 97 10.40 -14.25 9.73
N ALA A 98 10.67 -15.51 10.10
CA ALA A 98 11.92 -16.18 9.78
C ALA A 98 12.10 -16.37 8.27
N ALA A 99 11.05 -16.82 7.57
CA ALA A 99 11.07 -16.95 6.11
C ALA A 99 11.25 -15.58 5.43
N SER A 100 10.66 -14.52 5.97
CA SER A 100 10.85 -13.15 5.50
C SER A 100 12.28 -12.68 5.70
N ARG A 101 12.87 -12.88 6.89
CA ARG A 101 14.29 -12.58 7.18
C ARG A 101 15.21 -13.20 6.15
N ASP A 102 15.04 -14.51 5.90
CA ASP A 102 15.88 -15.25 4.98
C ASP A 102 15.75 -14.72 3.52
N ALA A 103 14.54 -14.29 3.14
CA ALA A 103 14.30 -13.65 1.85
C ALA A 103 14.96 -12.26 1.76
N LEU A 104 14.83 -11.43 2.79
CA LEU A 104 15.45 -10.11 2.85
C LEU A 104 16.97 -10.21 2.81
N GLU A 105 17.56 -11.19 3.52
CA GLU A 105 19.00 -11.45 3.50
C GLU A 105 19.48 -11.83 2.09
N ARG A 106 18.80 -12.79 1.42
CA ARG A 106 19.13 -13.17 0.04
C ARG A 106 19.06 -12.02 -0.96
N LEU A 107 18.12 -11.10 -0.74
CA LEU A 107 17.90 -9.94 -1.61
C LEU A 107 18.77 -8.72 -1.26
N GLY A 108 19.56 -8.79 -0.18
CA GLY A 108 20.36 -7.68 0.31
C GLY A 108 19.53 -6.49 0.81
N ILE A 109 18.28 -6.74 1.24
CA ILE A 109 17.39 -5.73 1.80
C ILE A 109 17.72 -5.56 3.28
N ARG A 110 17.91 -4.30 3.71
CA ARG A 110 18.25 -3.97 5.09
C ARG A 110 17.17 -4.40 6.05
N HIS A 111 17.55 -5.18 7.05
CA HIS A 111 16.68 -5.66 8.13
C HIS A 111 17.51 -5.98 9.38
N GLU A 112 16.83 -6.13 10.51
CA GLU A 112 17.42 -6.51 11.78
C GLU A 112 16.58 -7.63 12.40
N TRP A 113 17.25 -8.64 12.96
CA TRP A 113 16.60 -9.69 13.75
C TRP A 113 16.91 -9.45 15.22
N LEU A 114 15.95 -8.85 15.92
CA LEU A 114 16.14 -8.36 17.28
C LEU A 114 15.65 -9.41 18.31
N ARG A 115 16.35 -9.47 19.43
CA ARG A 115 15.80 -10.14 20.61
C ARG A 115 14.64 -9.31 21.17
N PRO A 116 13.66 -9.94 21.85
CA PRO A 116 12.50 -9.23 22.40
C PRO A 116 12.88 -8.05 23.31
N ASP A 117 13.90 -8.21 24.14
CA ASP A 117 14.38 -7.14 25.02
C ASP A 117 14.98 -5.94 24.26
N ASP A 118 15.65 -6.19 23.14
CA ASP A 118 16.23 -5.14 22.32
C ASP A 118 15.11 -4.35 21.59
N ALA A 119 14.00 -5.02 21.25
CA ALA A 119 12.83 -4.39 20.63
C ALA A 119 12.06 -3.43 21.54
N ARG A 120 12.24 -3.49 22.86
CA ARG A 120 11.69 -2.50 23.82
C ARG A 120 12.17 -1.09 23.55
N GLY A 121 13.32 -0.94 22.92
CA GLY A 121 13.81 0.37 22.47
C GLY A 121 12.96 0.98 21.34
N LEU A 122 12.29 0.15 20.53
CA LEU A 122 11.39 0.57 19.46
C LEU A 122 9.96 0.84 19.97
N PHE A 123 9.52 0.06 20.96
CA PHE A 123 8.14 0.06 21.46
C PHE A 123 8.13 0.06 23.00
N PRO A 124 8.30 1.21 23.65
CA PRO A 124 8.37 1.27 25.13
C PRO A 124 7.13 0.74 25.85
N ALA A 125 5.97 0.76 25.18
CA ALA A 125 4.70 0.29 25.75
C ALA A 125 4.38 -1.19 25.41
N LEU A 126 5.26 -1.89 24.69
CA LEU A 126 5.03 -3.27 24.26
C LEU A 126 5.47 -4.28 25.31
N HIS A 127 4.61 -5.26 25.59
CA HIS A 127 4.98 -6.47 26.27
C HIS A 127 5.62 -7.45 25.28
N THR A 128 6.79 -7.97 25.61
CA THR A 128 7.58 -8.82 24.71
C THR A 128 7.77 -10.24 25.24
N ASP A 129 7.11 -10.59 26.33
CA ASP A 129 7.36 -11.83 27.07
C ASP A 129 6.91 -13.10 26.31
N ASP A 130 6.03 -12.95 25.33
CA ASP A 130 5.52 -14.01 24.44
C ASP A 130 6.18 -14.03 23.06
N LEU A 131 7.19 -13.19 22.85
CA LEU A 131 7.91 -13.12 21.58
C LEU A 131 9.20 -13.92 21.61
N GLU A 132 9.49 -14.63 20.53
CA GLU A 132 10.77 -15.27 20.27
C GLU A 132 11.79 -14.28 19.66
N ALA A 133 11.30 -13.41 18.76
CA ALA A 133 12.12 -12.40 18.09
C ALA A 133 11.25 -11.27 17.50
N VAL A 134 11.91 -10.23 17.02
CA VAL A 134 11.30 -9.17 16.21
C VAL A 134 12.12 -8.97 14.93
N LEU A 135 11.49 -9.15 13.76
CA LEU A 135 12.08 -8.76 12.49
C LEU A 135 11.78 -7.27 12.26
N PHE A 136 12.81 -6.45 12.21
CA PHE A 136 12.68 -5.01 11.99
C PHE A 136 13.18 -4.60 10.61
N GLU A 137 12.35 -3.88 9.87
CA GLU A 137 12.66 -3.28 8.57
C GLU A 137 12.79 -1.75 8.73
N PRO A 138 14.01 -1.21 8.93
CA PRO A 138 14.19 0.23 9.21
C PRO A 138 13.83 1.13 8.04
N ASP A 139 13.89 0.61 6.81
CA ASP A 139 13.56 1.35 5.58
C ASP A 139 12.08 1.22 5.16
N ALA A 140 11.28 0.47 5.89
CA ALA A 140 9.83 0.38 5.74
C ALA A 140 9.11 1.57 6.40
N GLY A 141 7.80 1.64 6.32
CA GLY A 141 7.07 2.72 6.98
C GLY A 141 5.59 2.78 6.63
N VAL A 142 5.02 3.95 6.86
CA VAL A 142 3.60 4.24 6.66
C VAL A 142 3.39 5.08 5.40
N LEU A 143 2.47 4.66 4.55
CA LEU A 143 2.00 5.39 3.39
C LEU A 143 0.62 5.99 3.70
N HIS A 144 0.43 7.29 3.52
CA HIS A 144 -0.86 7.95 3.59
C HIS A 144 -1.72 7.60 2.37
N ALA A 145 -2.41 6.48 2.42
CA ALA A 145 -3.00 5.79 1.27
C ALA A 145 -3.95 6.66 0.44
N ARG A 146 -4.84 7.41 1.10
CA ARG A 146 -5.77 8.31 0.42
C ARG A 146 -5.04 9.48 -0.22
N ARG A 147 -4.15 10.16 0.53
CA ARG A 147 -3.33 11.27 0.00
C ARG A 147 -2.46 10.80 -1.17
N ALA A 148 -1.85 9.63 -1.06
CA ALA A 148 -1.02 9.04 -2.10
C ALA A 148 -1.82 8.77 -3.39
N THR A 149 -3.04 8.23 -3.27
CA THR A 149 -3.93 8.00 -4.42
C THR A 149 -4.36 9.33 -5.05
N GLN A 150 -4.69 10.34 -4.25
CA GLN A 150 -5.03 11.69 -4.73
C GLN A 150 -3.85 12.35 -5.42
N ALA A 151 -2.66 12.30 -4.83
CA ALA A 151 -1.43 12.83 -5.43
C ALA A 151 -1.10 12.19 -6.80
N LEU A 152 -1.34 10.86 -6.94
CA LEU A 152 -1.21 10.18 -8.24
C LEU A 152 -2.16 10.76 -9.29
N VAL A 153 -3.42 11.00 -8.92
CA VAL A 153 -4.43 11.55 -9.85
C VAL A 153 -4.10 12.99 -10.20
N GLU A 154 -3.79 13.82 -9.22
CA GLU A 154 -3.42 15.22 -9.44
C GLU A 154 -2.17 15.35 -10.33
N ASP A 155 -1.17 14.48 -10.15
CA ASP A 155 0.00 14.45 -11.02
C ASP A 155 -0.36 13.95 -12.43
N ALA A 156 -1.25 12.98 -12.55
CA ALA A 156 -1.75 12.50 -13.82
C ALA A 156 -2.50 13.62 -14.59
N GLU A 157 -3.36 14.39 -13.91
CA GLU A 157 -4.06 15.55 -14.51
C GLU A 157 -3.08 16.63 -14.96
N ARG A 158 -2.04 16.95 -14.16
CA ARG A 158 -0.97 17.86 -14.58
C ARG A 158 -0.24 17.40 -15.85
N ARG A 159 -0.22 16.10 -16.11
CA ARG A 159 0.35 15.47 -17.31
C ARG A 159 -0.64 15.29 -18.45
N GLY A 160 -1.84 15.87 -18.33
CA GLY A 160 -2.85 15.88 -19.39
C GLY A 160 -3.87 14.74 -19.32
N VAL A 161 -3.93 13.95 -18.25
CA VAL A 161 -5.03 13.00 -18.04
C VAL A 161 -6.31 13.75 -17.75
N THR A 162 -7.39 13.39 -18.44
CA THR A 162 -8.73 13.89 -18.12
C THR A 162 -9.37 13.02 -17.07
N LEU A 163 -9.66 13.57 -15.89
CA LEU A 163 -10.50 12.92 -14.88
C LEU A 163 -11.98 13.21 -15.15
N ASP A 164 -12.80 12.17 -15.29
CA ASP A 164 -14.23 12.29 -15.54
C ASP A 164 -15.03 11.52 -14.47
N ALA A 165 -15.99 12.20 -13.85
CA ALA A 165 -16.87 11.66 -12.81
C ALA A 165 -17.98 10.80 -13.42
N THR A 166 -17.60 9.69 -14.04
CA THR A 166 -18.51 8.80 -14.78
C THR A 166 -18.41 7.37 -14.28
N ARG A 167 -19.57 6.73 -14.14
CA ARG A 167 -19.66 5.28 -13.93
C ARG A 167 -19.69 4.55 -15.26
N ALA A 168 -18.65 3.80 -15.56
CA ALA A 168 -18.59 2.90 -16.70
C ALA A 168 -18.89 1.45 -16.31
N THR A 169 -19.46 0.71 -17.25
CA THR A 169 -19.71 -0.74 -17.16
C THR A 169 -19.34 -1.38 -18.50
N PRO A 170 -19.15 -2.71 -18.59
CA PRO A 170 -18.88 -3.37 -19.87
C PRO A 170 -19.96 -3.13 -20.95
N ARG A 171 -21.21 -2.81 -20.53
CA ARG A 171 -22.33 -2.53 -21.46
C ARG A 171 -22.28 -1.15 -22.08
N ASN A 172 -21.64 -0.20 -21.40
CA ASN A 172 -21.41 1.18 -21.87
C ASN A 172 -19.93 1.50 -21.87
N ALA A 173 -19.09 0.51 -22.23
CA ALA A 173 -17.66 0.69 -22.30
C ALA A 173 -17.30 1.87 -23.24
N PRO A 174 -16.39 2.77 -22.82
CA PRO A 174 -15.97 3.87 -23.64
C PRO A 174 -15.14 3.39 -24.84
N GLU A 175 -15.23 4.12 -25.95
CA GLU A 175 -14.41 3.83 -27.14
C GLU A 175 -12.99 4.35 -26.95
N ALA A 176 -12.00 3.46 -27.06
CA ALA A 176 -10.58 3.75 -26.99
C ALA A 176 -9.75 2.64 -27.62
N ASP A 177 -8.47 2.90 -27.91
CA ASP A 177 -7.54 1.84 -28.38
C ASP A 177 -7.33 0.78 -27.28
N VAL A 178 -7.36 1.21 -26.01
CA VAL A 178 -7.25 0.33 -24.83
C VAL A 178 -8.19 0.81 -23.73
N VAL A 179 -8.92 -0.13 -23.10
CA VAL A 179 -9.71 0.12 -21.89
C VAL A 179 -9.14 -0.74 -20.75
N VAL A 180 -8.72 -0.09 -19.67
CA VAL A 180 -8.18 -0.75 -18.47
C VAL A 180 -9.23 -0.70 -17.35
N TRP A 181 -9.70 -1.85 -16.90
CA TRP A 181 -10.66 -1.97 -15.81
C TRP A 181 -9.95 -2.16 -14.48
N ALA A 182 -9.71 -1.05 -13.76
CA ALA A 182 -9.03 -1.03 -12.46
C ALA A 182 -10.04 -0.87 -11.29
N CYS A 183 -11.16 -1.61 -11.38
CA CYS A 183 -12.33 -1.43 -10.53
C CYS A 183 -12.27 -2.18 -9.19
N GLY A 184 -11.11 -2.74 -8.80
CA GLY A 184 -10.91 -3.37 -7.51
C GLY A 184 -12.01 -4.38 -7.13
N ALA A 185 -12.65 -4.19 -5.97
CA ALA A 185 -13.69 -5.08 -5.47
C ALA A 185 -14.97 -5.15 -6.33
N TRP A 186 -15.16 -4.25 -7.29
CA TRP A 186 -16.30 -4.30 -8.21
C TRP A 186 -16.07 -5.21 -9.42
N LEU A 187 -14.82 -5.66 -9.67
CA LEU A 187 -14.50 -6.50 -10.84
C LEU A 187 -15.34 -7.76 -10.94
N PRO A 188 -15.61 -8.56 -9.87
CA PRO A 188 -16.48 -9.74 -10.00
C PRO A 188 -17.91 -9.42 -10.41
N THR A 189 -18.42 -8.23 -10.06
CA THR A 189 -19.75 -7.80 -10.48
C THR A 189 -19.78 -7.33 -11.93
N LEU A 190 -18.69 -6.73 -12.40
CA LEU A 190 -18.56 -6.24 -13.77
C LEU A 190 -18.21 -7.35 -14.76
N PHE A 191 -17.45 -8.34 -14.32
CA PHE A 191 -16.91 -9.45 -15.12
C PHE A 191 -17.06 -10.79 -14.38
N PRO A 192 -18.30 -11.26 -14.12
CA PRO A 192 -18.55 -12.42 -13.26
C PRO A 192 -18.01 -13.74 -13.84
N GLU A 193 -17.83 -13.82 -15.16
CA GLU A 193 -17.32 -15.03 -15.82
C GLU A 193 -15.78 -15.02 -15.92
N GLN A 194 -15.13 -13.87 -15.82
CA GLN A 194 -13.70 -13.70 -16.04
C GLN A 194 -12.91 -13.45 -14.74
N VAL A 195 -13.58 -12.95 -13.70
CA VAL A 195 -12.92 -12.55 -12.45
C VAL A 195 -13.60 -13.18 -11.25
N GLU A 196 -12.88 -14.10 -10.61
CA GLU A 196 -13.25 -14.67 -9.33
C GLU A 196 -12.39 -14.04 -8.23
N LEU A 197 -13.03 -13.39 -7.24
CA LEU A 197 -12.38 -12.80 -6.09
C LEU A 197 -13.17 -13.09 -4.82
N THR A 198 -12.49 -13.54 -3.78
CA THR A 198 -13.04 -13.58 -2.43
C THR A 198 -12.82 -12.22 -1.77
N LEU A 199 -13.90 -11.51 -1.49
CA LEU A 199 -13.86 -10.21 -0.84
C LEU A 199 -13.99 -10.36 0.67
N SER A 200 -13.05 -9.80 1.42
CA SER A 200 -13.12 -9.71 2.87
C SER A 200 -13.18 -8.27 3.33
N ARG A 201 -13.98 -8.00 4.36
CA ARG A 201 -13.96 -6.71 5.05
C ARG A 201 -12.87 -6.73 6.11
N ARG A 202 -12.13 -5.63 6.20
CA ARG A 202 -11.18 -5.36 7.28
C ARG A 202 -11.65 -4.15 8.05
N ASP A 203 -11.69 -4.27 9.36
CA ASP A 203 -12.04 -3.18 10.24
C ASP A 203 -10.76 -2.45 10.67
N VAL A 204 -10.86 -1.13 10.81
CA VAL A 204 -9.78 -0.26 11.29
C VAL A 204 -10.25 0.39 12.58
N PHE A 205 -9.40 0.32 13.59
CA PHE A 205 -9.67 0.89 14.91
C PHE A 205 -8.67 2.00 15.19
N PHE A 206 -9.16 3.10 15.76
CA PHE A 206 -8.36 4.20 16.26
C PHE A 206 -8.45 4.22 17.77
N PHE A 207 -7.30 4.23 18.42
CA PHE A 207 -7.21 4.28 19.88
C PHE A 207 -6.62 5.62 20.29
N GLY A 208 -7.23 6.26 21.31
CA GLY A 208 -6.58 7.38 21.98
C GLY A 208 -5.40 6.84 22.77
N GLY A 209 -4.20 7.37 22.51
CA GLY A 209 -2.97 6.99 23.19
C GLY A 209 -2.27 8.20 23.82
N ASP A 210 -1.29 7.92 24.65
CA ASP A 210 -0.34 8.93 25.13
C ASP A 210 0.80 9.13 24.12
N GLY A 211 1.71 10.05 24.42
CA GLY A 211 2.83 10.36 23.55
C GLY A 211 3.84 9.23 23.35
N ALA A 212 3.72 8.10 24.03
CA ALA A 212 4.63 6.97 23.92
C ALA A 212 4.53 6.26 22.55
N TRP A 213 3.41 6.44 21.86
CA TRP A 213 3.18 5.87 20.51
C TRP A 213 3.63 6.80 19.37
N ARG A 214 4.06 8.02 19.69
CA ARG A 214 4.52 8.95 18.65
C ARG A 214 5.88 8.53 18.11
N GLY A 215 5.96 8.38 16.79
CA GLY A 215 7.19 8.00 16.10
C GLY A 215 7.63 6.55 16.32
N THR A 216 6.78 5.70 16.91
CA THR A 216 7.03 4.26 16.94
C THR A 216 6.91 3.67 15.53
N PRO A 217 7.67 2.60 15.20
CA PRO A 217 7.51 1.90 13.94
C PRO A 217 6.09 1.39 13.73
N GLY A 218 5.73 1.12 12.47
CA GLY A 218 4.61 0.23 12.19
C GLY A 218 4.88 -1.16 12.74
N PHE A 219 3.85 -1.91 13.06
CA PHE A 219 3.99 -3.27 13.58
C PHE A 219 3.02 -4.23 12.93
N CYS A 220 3.43 -5.48 12.82
CA CYS A 220 2.64 -6.59 12.30
C CYS A 220 2.81 -7.80 13.20
N ASP A 221 1.72 -8.49 13.46
CA ASP A 221 1.69 -9.83 14.03
C ASP A 221 0.99 -10.73 13.01
N TYR A 222 1.77 -11.62 12.38
CA TYR A 222 1.23 -12.47 11.32
C TYR A 222 0.33 -13.58 11.88
N ASP A 223 0.72 -14.16 12.99
CA ASP A 223 -0.03 -15.26 13.61
C ASP A 223 -1.35 -14.77 14.24
N ALA A 224 -1.35 -13.58 14.85
CA ALA A 224 -2.56 -12.95 15.38
C ALA A 224 -3.36 -12.14 14.32
N MET A 225 -2.85 -12.03 13.09
CA MET A 225 -3.53 -11.42 11.94
C MET A 225 -3.92 -9.95 12.14
N PHE A 226 -3.09 -9.17 12.82
CA PHE A 226 -3.29 -7.72 12.95
C PHE A 226 -2.03 -6.93 12.63
N TYR A 227 -2.22 -5.67 12.32
CA TYR A 227 -1.13 -4.71 12.15
C TYR A 227 -1.61 -3.31 12.53
N GLY A 228 -0.67 -2.44 12.83
CA GLY A 228 -0.96 -1.07 13.20
C GLY A 228 0.29 -0.19 13.15
N HIS A 229 0.13 1.04 13.59
CA HIS A 229 1.23 1.99 13.77
C HIS A 229 0.84 3.03 14.82
N GLY A 230 1.84 3.69 15.37
CA GLY A 230 1.64 4.82 16.25
C GLY A 230 1.19 6.08 15.50
N GLU A 231 1.25 7.22 16.17
CA GLU A 231 0.92 8.51 15.56
C GLU A 231 1.97 8.86 14.49
N VAL A 232 1.48 9.15 13.27
CA VAL A 232 2.26 9.69 12.14
C VAL A 232 1.74 11.07 11.77
N ALA A 233 2.55 11.91 11.11
CA ALA A 233 2.26 13.32 10.83
C ALA A 233 1.14 13.56 9.78
#